data_c2bbb6657ab5a0d9db2e979e9e240c2c
#
_entry.id   c2bbb6657ab5a0d9db2e979e9e240c2c
#
_cell.length_a   1.000
_cell.length_b   1.000
_cell.length_c   1.000
_cell.angle_alpha   90.00
_cell.angle_beta   90.00
_cell.angle_gamma   90.00
#
_symmetry.space_group_name_H-M   'P 1'
#
loop_
_entity.id
_entity.type
_entity.pdbx_description
1 polymer ?
#
loop_
_entity_poly.entity_id
_entity_poly.type
_entity_poly.pdbx_seq_one_letter_code
_entity_poly.pdbx_strand_id
1 'polypeptide(L)' 'MAERVYCLYRGKDQESILMQKNACHDFAEKKGWNIVGEEQEIGVSGYKVSTDDLVKLKRIRKAAEQGEFDILLVFM' A
#
# COMPACT_ATOMS: atom_id res chain seq x y z
N MET A 1 19.80 9.43 -1.34
CA MET A 1 19.21 8.31 -0.59
C MET A 1 17.87 7.93 -1.17
N ALA A 2 17.56 6.63 -1.19
CA ALA A 2 16.29 6.17 -1.71
C ALA A 2 15.15 6.54 -0.75
N GLU A 3 14.03 7.00 -1.31
CA GLU A 3 12.84 7.24 -0.51
C GLU A 3 12.26 5.92 -0.01
N ARG A 4 11.69 5.94 1.18
CA ARG A 4 11.06 4.76 1.76
C ARG A 4 9.58 4.78 1.44
N VAL A 5 9.10 3.73 0.81
CA VAL A 5 7.72 3.65 0.29
C VAL A 5 6.96 2.54 1.01
N TYR A 6 5.75 2.86 1.42
CA TYR A 6 4.79 1.89 1.93
C TYR A 6 3.69 1.73 0.88
N CYS A 7 3.40 0.50 0.49
CA CYS A 7 2.44 0.23 -0.57
C CYS A 7 1.13 -0.33 -0.01
N LEU A 8 0.01 0.18 -0.49
CA LEU A 8 -1.31 -0.31 -0.13
C LEU A 8 -2.04 -0.75 -1.38
N TYR A 9 -2.46 -2.00 -1.41
CA TYR A 9 -3.16 -2.58 -2.54
C TYR A 9 -4.60 -2.88 -2.16
N ARG A 10 -5.54 -2.60 -3.05
CA ARG A 10 -6.96 -2.87 -2.82
C ARG A 10 -7.55 -3.50 -4.08
N GLY A 11 -8.24 -4.62 -3.93
CA GLY A 11 -8.81 -5.31 -5.08
C GLY A 11 -9.84 -6.34 -4.69
N LYS A 12 -10.57 -6.83 -5.69
CA LYS A 12 -11.61 -7.82 -5.49
C LYS A 12 -11.06 -9.22 -5.28
N ASP A 13 -9.88 -9.50 -5.83
CA ASP A 13 -9.27 -10.82 -5.79
C ASP A 13 -7.75 -10.70 -5.76
N GLN A 14 -7.09 -11.84 -5.61
CA GLN A 14 -5.63 -11.86 -5.55
C GLN A 14 -4.97 -11.49 -6.86
N GLU A 15 -5.62 -11.78 -7.98
CA GLU A 15 -5.09 -11.44 -9.29
C GLU A 15 -4.95 -9.94 -9.46
N SER A 16 -6.00 -9.19 -9.06
CA SER A 16 -5.97 -7.73 -9.08
C SER A 16 -4.87 -7.19 -8.16
N ILE A 17 -4.74 -7.76 -6.98
CA ILE A 17 -3.70 -7.37 -6.02
C ILE A 17 -2.31 -7.63 -6.60
N LEU A 18 -2.12 -8.79 -7.24
CA LEU A 18 -0.82 -9.12 -7.82
C LEU A 18 -0.44 -8.16 -8.93
N MET A 19 -1.40 -7.76 -9.78
CA MET A 19 -1.14 -6.76 -10.81
C MET A 19 -0.72 -5.43 -10.22
N GLN A 20 -1.41 -4.98 -9.18
CA GLN A 20 -1.07 -3.74 -8.49
C GLN A 20 0.30 -3.82 -7.85
N LYS A 21 0.60 -4.95 -7.22
CA LYS A 21 1.90 -5.17 -6.59
C LYS A 21 3.03 -5.08 -7.61
N ASN A 22 2.88 -5.77 -8.74
CA ASN A 22 3.89 -5.74 -9.79
C ASN A 22 4.08 -4.32 -10.35
N ALA A 23 2.99 -3.59 -10.56
CA ALA A 23 3.05 -2.22 -11.05
C ALA A 23 3.73 -1.29 -10.05
N CYS A 24 3.41 -1.44 -8.76
CA CYS A 24 4.02 -0.62 -7.71
C CYS A 24 5.51 -0.91 -7.56
N HIS A 25 5.90 -2.18 -7.61
CA HIS A 25 7.30 -2.57 -7.52
C HIS A 25 8.09 -2.03 -8.71
N ASP A 26 7.54 -2.14 -9.92
CA ASP A 26 8.17 -1.62 -11.12
C ASP A 26 8.33 -0.10 -11.04
N PHE A 27 7.29 0.59 -10.59
CA PHE A 27 7.32 2.04 -10.44
C PHE A 27 8.36 2.48 -9.42
N ALA A 28 8.39 1.81 -8.27
CA ALA A 28 9.37 2.12 -7.24
C ALA A 28 10.80 1.88 -7.72
N GLU A 29 11.01 0.80 -8.47
CA GLU A 29 12.32 0.49 -9.02
C GLU A 29 12.78 1.57 -9.99
N LYS A 30 11.89 2.03 -10.87
CA LYS A 30 12.20 3.09 -11.82
C LYS A 30 12.54 4.41 -11.13
N LYS A 31 11.92 4.67 -9.99
CA LYS A 31 12.19 5.89 -9.22
C LYS A 31 13.37 5.75 -8.28
N GLY A 32 13.87 4.53 -8.10
CA GLY A 32 14.94 4.28 -7.13
C GLY A 32 14.44 4.30 -5.69
N TRP A 33 13.15 4.04 -5.48
CA TRP A 33 12.55 4.01 -4.15
C TRP A 33 12.72 2.64 -3.51
N ASN A 34 12.71 2.63 -2.18
CA ASN A 34 12.83 1.39 -1.41
C ASN A 34 11.50 1.05 -0.76
N ILE A 35 10.96 -0.11 -1.06
CA ILE A 35 9.69 -0.55 -0.49
C ILE A 35 9.97 -1.16 0.89
N VAL A 36 9.47 -0.50 1.94
CA VAL A 36 9.71 -0.92 3.32
C VAL A 36 8.52 -1.63 3.95
N GLY A 37 7.35 -1.55 3.32
CA GLY A 37 6.17 -2.24 3.82
C GLY A 37 5.08 -2.33 2.77
N GLU A 38 4.23 -3.34 2.93
CA GLU A 38 3.11 -3.58 2.02
C GLU A 38 1.91 -4.07 2.81
N GLU A 39 0.73 -3.58 2.45
CA GLU A 39 -0.54 -4.06 2.97
C GLU A 39 -1.48 -4.33 1.81
N GLN A 40 -2.35 -5.30 1.97
CA GLN A 40 -3.32 -5.62 0.94
C GLN A 40 -4.70 -5.83 1.54
N GLU A 41 -5.72 -5.46 0.78
CA GLU A 41 -7.11 -5.65 1.15
C GLU A 41 -7.83 -6.34 0.00
N ILE A 42 -8.28 -7.57 0.25
CA ILE A 42 -8.96 -8.39 -0.75
C ILE A 42 -10.46 -8.38 -0.48
N GLY A 43 -11.26 -8.27 -1.53
CA GLY A 43 -12.71 -8.33 -1.42
C GLY A 43 -13.37 -7.02 -1.02
N VAL A 44 -12.64 -5.91 -1.12
CA VAL A 44 -13.18 -4.60 -0.77
C VAL A 44 -14.00 -4.05 -1.93
N SER A 45 -15.29 -3.84 -1.71
CA SER A 45 -16.12 -3.09 -2.64
C SER A 45 -16.02 -1.60 -2.28
N GLY A 46 -15.98 -0.77 -3.31
CA GLY A 46 -15.55 0.63 -3.19
C GLY A 46 -16.32 1.55 -2.25
N TYR A 47 -17.43 1.15 -1.65
CA TYR A 47 -18.20 2.03 -0.78
C TYR A 47 -18.42 1.51 0.64
N LYS A 48 -17.80 0.43 1.02
CA LYS A 48 -17.88 -0.02 2.42
C LYS A 48 -16.49 -0.12 2.99
N VAL A 49 -16.24 0.68 4.00
CA VAL A 49 -15.01 0.60 4.76
C VAL A 49 -15.31 -0.31 5.95
N SER A 50 -14.69 -1.48 5.98
CA SER A 50 -14.87 -2.40 7.09
C SER A 50 -14.05 -1.94 8.30
N THR A 51 -14.34 -2.53 9.46
CA THR A 51 -13.55 -2.26 10.67
C THR A 51 -12.08 -2.62 10.46
N ASP A 52 -11.82 -3.70 9.73
CA ASP A 52 -10.45 -4.13 9.43
C ASP A 52 -9.72 -3.11 8.59
N ASP A 53 -10.41 -2.49 7.63
CA ASP A 53 -9.82 -1.43 6.80
C ASP A 53 -9.41 -0.24 7.65
N LEU A 54 -10.25 0.14 8.60
CA LEU A 54 -9.93 1.24 9.51
C LEU A 54 -8.70 0.94 10.37
N VAL A 55 -8.59 -0.30 10.83
CA VAL A 55 -7.42 -0.73 11.61
C VAL A 55 -6.15 -0.64 10.79
N LYS A 56 -6.20 -1.11 9.54
CA LYS A 56 -5.04 -1.03 8.63
C LYS A 56 -4.64 0.41 8.35
N LEU A 57 -5.61 1.27 8.08
CA LEU A 57 -5.35 2.68 7.84
C LEU A 57 -4.73 3.37 9.05
N LYS A 58 -5.22 3.05 10.23
CA LYS A 58 -4.65 3.60 11.47
C LYS A 58 -3.21 3.14 11.67
N ARG A 59 -2.93 1.88 11.36
CA ARG A 59 -1.58 1.32 11.48
C ARG A 59 -0.63 2.02 10.52
N ILE A 60 -1.06 2.23 9.28
CA ILE A 60 -0.27 2.93 8.27
C ILE A 60 0.00 4.36 8.70
N ARG A 61 -1.03 5.04 9.19
CA ARG A 61 -0.89 6.41 9.67
C ARG A 61 0.09 6.51 10.82
N LYS A 62 0.01 5.57 11.76
CA LYS A 62 0.93 5.54 12.89
C LYS A 62 2.37 5.32 12.42
N ALA A 63 2.55 4.42 11.47
CA ALA A 63 3.88 4.20 10.89
C ALA A 63 4.44 5.46 10.24
N ALA A 64 3.60 6.21 9.53
CA ALA A 64 3.99 7.48 8.94
C ALA A 64 4.41 8.49 10.00
N GLU A 65 3.64 8.59 11.07
CA GLU A 65 3.92 9.50 12.18
C GLU A 65 5.24 9.17 12.88
N GLN A 66 5.59 7.89 12.90
CA GLN A 66 6.84 7.42 13.50
C GLN A 66 8.02 7.52 12.53
N GLY A 67 7.80 7.98 11.32
CA GLY A 67 8.85 8.14 10.33
C GLY A 67 9.34 6.84 9.72
N GLU A 68 8.50 5.80 9.68
CA GLU A 68 8.88 4.52 9.12
C GLU A 68 8.91 4.52 7.60
N PHE A 69 8.18 5.44 6.98
CA PHE A 69 8.21 5.63 5.53
C PHE A 69 7.95 7.09 5.17
N ASP A 70 8.31 7.46 3.95
CA ASP A 70 8.18 8.83 3.46
C ASP A 70 7.05 8.98 2.44
N ILE A 71 6.73 7.92 1.74
CA ILE A 71 5.74 7.92 0.65
C ILE A 71 4.77 6.77 0.85
N LEU A 72 3.48 7.09 0.76
CA LEU A 72 2.42 6.07 0.73
C LEU A 72 1.95 5.94 -0.72
N LEU A 73 2.15 4.77 -1.31
CA LEU A 73 1.74 4.50 -2.67
C LEU A 73 0.47 3.67 -2.66
N VAL A 74 -0.61 4.27 -3.14
CA VAL A 74 -1.92 3.61 -3.22
C VAL A 74 -2.30 3.43 -4.67
N PHE A 75 -2.64 2.22 -5.04
CA PHE A 75 -3.07 1.90 -6.39
C PHE A 75 -4.59 1.71 -6.38
N MET A 76 -5.27 2.53 -7.13
CA MET A 76 -6.73 2.45 -7.25
C MET A 76 -7.15 2.15 -8.67
#